data_a1f12ac365a9dba0ef393d4d4d4c0a38
#
_entry.id   a1f12ac365a9dba0ef393d4d4d4c0a38
#
_cell.length_a   1.000
_cell.length_b   1.000
_cell.length_c   1.000
_cell.angle_alpha   90.00
_cell.angle_beta   90.00
_cell.angle_gamma   90.00
#
_symmetry.space_group_name_H-M   'P 1'
#
loop_
_entity.id
_entity.type
_entity.pdbx_description
1 polymer ?
#
loop_
_entity_poly.entity_id
_entity_poly.type
_entity_poly.pdbx_seq_one_letter_code
_entity_poly.pdbx_strand_id
1 'polypeptide(L)'
;VVKEAPVQAAPAVERRAERIRPAENEADASAQFATLRVRADLIDRLVNEAGELSIARARIEGEMRSLKTSLLDLTENVIRLRRQLREVEIQAESQMQSRTAQAGDQHAEFDPLEFDRFTRFQELTRMMAESVNDVSTVQQNLLKNLDDANAAIVAQARLNREVQQE
;
A
#
# COMPACT_ATOMS: atom_id res chain seq x y z
N VAL A 1 -24.64 -109.24 33.66
CA VAL A 1 -23.53 -108.98 32.71
C VAL A 1 -24.07 -108.08 31.57
N VAL A 2 -23.87 -106.81 31.68
CA VAL A 2 -24.29 -105.79 30.69
C VAL A 2 -23.03 -105.02 30.27
N LYS A 3 -22.81 -105.02 29.02
CA LYS A 3 -21.65 -104.46 28.37
C LYS A 3 -21.97 -102.97 27.99
N GLU A 4 -21.31 -102.07 28.61
CA GLU A 4 -21.39 -100.66 28.19
C GLU A 4 -20.42 -100.42 27.03
N ALA A 5 -20.95 -99.76 26.00
CA ALA A 5 -20.18 -99.23 24.87
C ALA A 5 -19.77 -97.76 25.12
N PRO A 6 -18.59 -97.33 24.66
CA PRO A 6 -18.11 -96.00 24.94
C PRO A 6 -18.75 -94.93 24.03
N VAL A 7 -19.09 -93.85 24.61
CA VAL A 7 -19.60 -92.64 23.97
C VAL A 7 -18.46 -91.87 23.29
N GLN A 8 -18.57 -91.70 21.99
CA GLN A 8 -17.67 -90.86 21.19
C GLN A 8 -17.84 -89.39 21.50
N ALA A 9 -16.77 -88.74 21.88
CA ALA A 9 -16.69 -87.30 22.05
C ALA A 9 -16.63 -86.62 20.71
N ALA A 10 -17.49 -85.62 20.48
CA ALA A 10 -17.49 -84.75 19.31
C ALA A 10 -16.31 -83.75 19.33
N PRO A 11 -15.75 -83.32 18.21
CA PRO A 11 -14.61 -82.42 18.10
C PRO A 11 -15.03 -81.00 18.44
N ALA A 12 -14.25 -80.34 19.29
CA ALA A 12 -14.33 -78.94 19.63
C ALA A 12 -14.11 -78.05 18.36
N VAL A 13 -15.08 -77.24 18.04
CA VAL A 13 -14.94 -76.20 17.03
C VAL A 13 -14.10 -75.08 17.61
N GLU A 14 -12.86 -74.99 17.24
CA GLU A 14 -11.98 -73.86 17.49
C GLU A 14 -12.57 -72.61 16.77
N ARG A 15 -13.19 -71.72 17.49
CA ARG A 15 -13.48 -70.37 17.03
C ARG A 15 -12.17 -69.61 16.94
N ARG A 16 -11.61 -69.52 15.74
CA ARG A 16 -10.54 -68.66 15.34
C ARG A 16 -11.04 -67.23 15.47
N ALA A 17 -10.71 -66.58 16.58
CA ALA A 17 -10.89 -65.12 16.74
C ALA A 17 -9.99 -64.45 15.73
N GLU A 18 -10.58 -63.98 14.66
CA GLU A 18 -9.99 -63.12 13.66
C GLU A 18 -9.69 -61.79 14.33
N ARG A 19 -8.42 -61.60 14.70
CA ARG A 19 -7.94 -60.30 15.16
C ARG A 19 -8.01 -59.34 14.00
N ILE A 20 -9.07 -58.53 13.94
CA ILE A 20 -9.14 -57.32 13.14
C ILE A 20 -8.05 -56.41 13.66
N ARG A 21 -6.94 -56.31 12.97
CA ARG A 21 -5.93 -55.29 13.15
C ARG A 21 -6.49 -54.01 12.57
N PRO A 22 -6.57 -52.87 13.30
CA PRO A 22 -6.82 -51.60 12.69
C PRO A 22 -5.56 -51.16 11.97
N ALA A 23 -5.45 -51.46 10.67
CA ALA A 23 -4.33 -51.07 9.82
C ALA A 23 -4.50 -49.66 9.24
N GLU A 24 -5.54 -48.88 9.69
CA GLU A 24 -5.84 -47.57 9.11
C GLU A 24 -5.33 -46.38 9.92
N ASN A 25 -4.75 -46.60 11.10
CA ASN A 25 -4.28 -45.46 11.95
C ASN A 25 -2.75 -45.24 11.87
N GLU A 26 -1.97 -46.11 11.23
CA GLU A 26 -0.52 -45.89 11.10
C GLU A 26 -0.13 -45.07 9.85
N ALA A 27 -0.99 -45.01 8.83
CA ALA A 27 -0.72 -44.22 7.65
C ALA A 27 -1.02 -42.71 7.89
N ASP A 28 -1.97 -42.38 8.76
CA ASP A 28 -2.35 -40.99 9.04
C ASP A 28 -1.42 -40.37 10.11
N ALA A 29 -0.85 -41.15 11.01
CA ALA A 29 0.15 -40.70 11.96
C ALA A 29 1.54 -40.47 11.35
N SER A 30 1.87 -41.14 10.24
CA SER A 30 3.14 -40.94 9.53
C SER A 30 3.15 -39.71 8.60
N ALA A 31 1.98 -39.23 8.20
CA ALA A 31 1.86 -38.04 7.39
C ALA A 31 2.06 -36.73 8.18
N GLN A 32 1.88 -36.76 9.52
CA GLN A 32 2.03 -35.59 10.38
C GLN A 32 3.48 -35.27 10.77
N PHE A 33 4.44 -36.14 10.47
CA PHE A 33 5.86 -35.93 10.78
C PHE A 33 6.76 -36.09 9.56
N ALA A 34 6.39 -35.47 8.44
CA ALA A 34 7.33 -35.31 7.33
C ALA A 34 8.40 -34.27 7.77
N THR A 35 9.41 -34.73 8.51
CA THR A 35 10.56 -33.90 8.87
C THR A 35 11.44 -33.73 7.64
N LEU A 36 11.46 -32.49 7.12
CA LEU A 36 12.39 -32.10 6.07
C LEU A 36 13.78 -31.88 6.70
N ARG A 37 14.78 -32.61 6.22
CA ARG A 37 16.17 -32.46 6.67
C ARG A 37 16.78 -31.28 5.93
N VAL A 38 16.83 -30.10 6.57
CA VAL A 38 17.40 -28.86 6.02
C VAL A 38 18.83 -28.69 6.54
N ARG A 39 19.74 -28.16 5.72
CA ARG A 39 21.10 -27.83 6.12
C ARG A 39 21.08 -26.60 7.04
N ALA A 40 21.80 -26.65 8.16
CA ALA A 40 21.85 -25.58 9.16
C ALA A 40 22.36 -24.25 8.56
N ASP A 41 23.34 -24.31 7.67
CA ASP A 41 23.88 -23.12 6.97
C ASP A 41 22.84 -22.41 6.07
N LEU A 42 21.86 -23.14 5.54
CA LEU A 42 20.76 -22.56 4.78
C LEU A 42 19.79 -21.80 5.71
N ILE A 43 19.48 -22.39 6.86
CA ILE A 43 18.62 -21.74 7.86
C ILE A 43 19.28 -20.44 8.37
N ASP A 44 20.57 -20.49 8.70
CA ASP A 44 21.32 -19.31 9.18
C ASP A 44 21.31 -18.18 8.12
N ARG A 45 21.47 -18.53 6.85
CA ARG A 45 21.39 -17.55 5.76
C ARG A 45 20.00 -16.96 5.64
N LEU A 46 18.94 -17.78 5.67
CA LEU A 46 17.55 -17.31 5.58
C LEU A 46 17.18 -16.38 6.74
N VAL A 47 17.65 -16.71 7.97
CA VAL A 47 17.44 -15.84 9.14
C VAL A 47 18.14 -14.50 8.98
N ASN A 48 19.39 -14.50 8.48
CA ASN A 48 20.12 -13.26 8.23
C ASN A 48 19.46 -12.41 7.12
N GLU A 49 19.07 -13.04 6.01
CA GLU A 49 18.37 -12.36 4.91
C GLU A 49 17.01 -11.79 5.36
N ALA A 50 16.27 -12.54 6.21
CA ALA A 50 15.01 -12.04 6.80
C ALA A 50 15.25 -10.85 7.75
N GLY A 51 16.36 -10.86 8.49
CA GLY A 51 16.79 -9.72 9.30
C GLY A 51 17.11 -8.48 8.48
N GLU A 52 17.90 -8.65 7.42
CA GLU A 52 18.23 -7.54 6.50
C GLU A 52 16.98 -6.98 5.81
N LEU A 53 16.06 -7.85 5.37
CA LEU A 53 14.79 -7.45 4.77
C LEU A 53 13.94 -6.64 5.76
N SER A 54 13.94 -7.02 7.04
CA SER A 54 13.20 -6.29 8.09
C SER A 54 13.79 -4.89 8.31
N ILE A 55 15.12 -4.75 8.31
CA ILE A 55 15.80 -3.45 8.43
C ILE A 55 15.53 -2.58 7.20
N ALA A 56 15.68 -3.12 5.99
CA ALA A 56 15.40 -2.41 4.75
C ALA A 56 13.96 -1.90 4.71
N ARG A 57 13.01 -2.73 5.12
CA ARG A 57 11.61 -2.35 5.22
C ARG A 57 11.37 -1.20 6.20
N ALA A 58 11.93 -1.28 7.42
CA ALA A 58 11.79 -0.21 8.42
C ALA A 58 12.33 1.13 7.90
N ARG A 59 13.42 1.09 7.11
CA ARG A 59 13.97 2.26 6.43
C ARG A 59 13.01 2.81 5.39
N ILE A 60 12.45 1.97 4.51
CA ILE A 60 11.47 2.39 3.49
C ILE A 60 10.24 3.01 4.16
N GLU A 61 9.70 2.41 5.23
CA GLU A 61 8.59 2.97 5.99
C GLU A 61 8.91 4.35 6.58
N GLY A 62 10.16 4.57 7.01
CA GLY A 62 10.65 5.87 7.48
C GLY A 62 10.70 6.92 6.38
N GLU A 63 11.27 6.56 5.21
CA GLU A 63 11.36 7.43 4.04
C GLU A 63 9.96 7.79 3.49
N MET A 64 9.02 6.84 3.47
CA MET A 64 7.63 7.08 3.06
C MET A 64 6.90 8.06 3.99
N ARG A 65 7.11 7.97 5.31
CA ARG A 65 6.56 8.95 6.26
C ARG A 65 7.12 10.34 6.02
N SER A 66 8.42 10.46 5.79
CA SER A 66 9.06 11.73 5.46
C SER A 66 8.52 12.31 4.15
N LEU A 67 8.37 11.48 3.12
CA LEU A 67 7.78 11.90 1.84
C LEU A 67 6.32 12.36 2.00
N LYS A 68 5.53 11.68 2.80
CA LYS A 68 4.14 12.08 3.11
C LYS A 68 4.09 13.46 3.78
N THR A 69 4.97 13.72 4.73
CA THR A 69 5.09 15.04 5.37
C THR A 69 5.44 16.12 4.34
N SER A 70 6.44 15.88 3.49
CA SER A 70 6.82 16.83 2.44
C SER A 70 5.71 17.10 1.43
N LEU A 71 4.88 16.10 1.11
CA LEU A 71 3.71 16.30 0.24
C LEU A 71 2.60 17.11 0.93
N LEU A 72 2.44 16.99 2.24
CA LEU A 72 1.52 17.85 3.01
C LEU A 72 2.00 19.29 3.04
N ASP A 73 3.30 19.51 3.25
CA ASP A 73 3.91 20.85 3.17
C ASP A 73 3.73 21.47 1.78
N LEU A 74 3.87 20.66 0.73
CA LEU A 74 3.59 21.09 -0.65
C LEU A 74 2.12 21.50 -0.83
N THR A 75 1.18 20.78 -0.19
CA THR A 75 -0.25 21.14 -0.21
C THR A 75 -0.46 22.57 0.35
N GLU A 76 0.15 22.85 1.48
CA GLU A 76 0.04 24.15 2.11
C GLU A 76 0.64 25.26 1.24
N ASN A 77 1.79 24.99 0.62
CA ASN A 77 2.42 25.91 -0.33
C ASN A 77 1.54 26.19 -1.55
N VAL A 78 0.90 25.17 -2.12
CA VAL A 78 -0.03 25.31 -3.26
C VAL A 78 -1.24 26.16 -2.87
N ILE A 79 -1.82 25.93 -1.68
CA ILE A 79 -2.94 26.73 -1.17
C ILE A 79 -2.53 28.19 -1.00
N ARG A 80 -1.33 28.43 -0.45
CA ARG A 80 -0.79 29.78 -0.30
C ARG A 80 -0.59 30.46 -1.64
N LEU A 81 -0.02 29.74 -2.62
CA LEU A 81 0.21 30.27 -3.96
C LEU A 81 -1.10 30.64 -4.67
N ARG A 82 -2.16 29.83 -4.53
CA ARG A 82 -3.49 30.16 -5.04
C ARG A 82 -4.04 31.46 -4.46
N ARG A 83 -3.88 31.67 -3.15
CA ARG A 83 -4.31 32.92 -2.50
C ARG A 83 -3.53 34.12 -3.03
N GLN A 84 -2.22 33.98 -3.17
CA GLN A 84 -1.36 35.05 -3.71
C GLN A 84 -1.73 35.41 -5.16
N LEU A 85 -1.97 34.39 -6.01
CA LEU A 85 -2.45 34.63 -7.37
C LEU A 85 -3.77 35.37 -7.40
N ARG A 86 -4.72 34.99 -6.55
CA ARG A 86 -6.01 35.66 -6.44
C ARG A 86 -5.86 37.10 -5.98
N GLU A 87 -5.00 37.39 -5.04
CA GLU A 87 -4.72 38.75 -4.56
C GLU A 87 -4.09 39.61 -5.66
N VAL A 88 -3.15 39.04 -6.42
CA VAL A 88 -2.53 39.71 -7.59
C VAL A 88 -3.59 40.04 -8.65
N GLU A 89 -4.50 39.11 -8.94
CA GLU A 89 -5.63 39.33 -9.86
C GLU A 89 -6.51 40.50 -9.43
N ILE A 90 -6.96 40.49 -8.18
CA ILE A 90 -7.81 41.55 -7.59
C ILE A 90 -7.08 42.89 -7.62
N GLN A 91 -5.80 42.92 -7.27
CA GLN A 91 -5.01 44.13 -7.27
C GLN A 91 -4.84 44.72 -8.67
N ALA A 92 -4.60 43.87 -9.67
CA ALA A 92 -4.50 44.26 -11.05
C ALA A 92 -5.83 44.82 -11.60
N GLU A 93 -6.95 44.15 -11.29
CA GLU A 93 -8.29 44.65 -11.67
C GLU A 93 -8.61 46.02 -11.01
N SER A 94 -8.30 46.19 -9.72
CA SER A 94 -8.49 47.44 -8.98
C SER A 94 -7.67 48.59 -9.56
N GLN A 95 -6.41 48.33 -9.91
CA GLN A 95 -5.56 49.34 -10.56
C GLN A 95 -6.10 49.72 -11.94
N MET A 96 -6.56 48.78 -12.72
CA MET A 96 -7.14 49.04 -14.03
C MET A 96 -8.41 49.88 -13.92
N GLN A 97 -9.33 49.52 -12.98
CA GLN A 97 -10.53 50.30 -12.74
C GLN A 97 -10.23 51.74 -12.29
N SER A 98 -9.25 51.95 -11.40
CA SER A 98 -8.84 53.26 -10.93
C SER A 98 -8.29 54.12 -12.07
N ARG A 99 -7.48 53.53 -12.97
CA ARG A 99 -6.93 54.26 -14.12
C ARG A 99 -8.01 54.58 -15.16
N THR A 100 -8.94 53.66 -15.43
CA THR A 100 -10.06 53.89 -16.34
C THR A 100 -10.98 55.02 -15.83
N ALA A 101 -11.24 55.06 -14.52
CA ALA A 101 -12.02 56.15 -13.88
C ALA A 101 -11.30 57.49 -14.02
N GLN A 102 -9.99 57.58 -13.80
CA GLN A 102 -9.20 58.78 -13.95
C GLN A 102 -9.12 59.30 -15.40
N ALA A 103 -9.03 58.38 -16.40
CA ALA A 103 -9.01 58.71 -17.81
C ALA A 103 -10.39 59.30 -18.28
N GLY A 104 -11.48 58.78 -17.73
CA GLY A 104 -12.84 59.29 -18.03
C GLY A 104 -13.07 60.74 -17.60
N ASP A 105 -12.46 61.21 -16.49
CA ASP A 105 -12.61 62.56 -15.94
C ASP A 105 -11.74 63.60 -16.67
N GLN A 106 -10.65 63.19 -17.32
CA GLN A 106 -9.67 64.13 -17.91
C GLN A 106 -9.66 64.20 -19.45
N HIS A 107 -10.57 63.54 -20.16
CA HIS A 107 -10.53 63.43 -21.62
C HIS A 107 -9.16 62.91 -22.15
N ALA A 108 -8.39 62.24 -21.32
CA ALA A 108 -7.13 61.66 -21.69
C ALA A 108 -7.40 60.41 -22.57
N GLU A 109 -6.87 60.42 -23.76
CA GLU A 109 -6.93 59.32 -24.69
C GLU A 109 -6.31 58.07 -23.98
N PHE A 110 -7.10 57.02 -23.76
CA PHE A 110 -6.66 55.80 -23.13
C PHE A 110 -5.56 55.18 -23.95
N ASP A 111 -4.35 54.96 -23.38
CA ASP A 111 -3.22 54.40 -24.12
C ASP A 111 -3.46 52.90 -24.46
N PRO A 112 -3.58 52.56 -25.74
CA PRO A 112 -3.77 51.18 -26.20
C PRO A 112 -2.68 50.22 -25.70
N LEU A 113 -1.49 50.71 -25.43
CA LEU A 113 -0.36 49.95 -24.90
C LEU A 113 -0.57 49.50 -23.44
N GLU A 114 -1.27 50.31 -22.63
CA GLU A 114 -1.62 49.90 -21.26
C GLU A 114 -2.68 48.80 -21.22
N PHE A 115 -3.63 48.82 -22.16
CA PHE A 115 -4.63 47.77 -22.32
C PHE A 115 -3.99 46.45 -22.76
N ASP A 116 -3.07 46.47 -23.71
CA ASP A 116 -2.31 45.31 -24.13
C ASP A 116 -1.48 44.67 -23.02
N ARG A 117 -0.84 45.52 -22.18
CA ARG A 117 -0.11 45.08 -20.99
C ARG A 117 -1.02 44.36 -19.97
N PHE A 118 -2.20 44.91 -19.74
CA PHE A 118 -3.18 44.35 -18.82
C PHE A 118 -3.70 42.99 -19.32
N THR A 119 -4.06 42.90 -20.61
CA THR A 119 -4.51 41.66 -21.22
C THR A 119 -3.45 40.58 -21.13
N ARG A 120 -2.20 40.92 -21.43
CA ARG A 120 -1.05 39.99 -21.29
C ARG A 120 -0.84 39.56 -19.84
N PHE A 121 -1.01 40.48 -18.89
CA PHE A 121 -0.93 40.17 -17.47
C PHE A 121 -2.04 39.18 -17.04
N GLN A 122 -3.28 39.40 -17.46
CA GLN A 122 -4.38 38.46 -17.20
C GLN A 122 -4.11 37.07 -17.79
N GLU A 123 -3.58 37.00 -19.02
CA GLU A 123 -3.22 35.77 -19.66
C GLU A 123 -2.14 35.01 -18.86
N LEU A 124 -1.10 35.72 -18.41
CA LEU A 124 -0.05 35.14 -17.57
C LEU A 124 -0.60 34.63 -16.23
N THR A 125 -1.47 35.39 -15.57
CA THR A 125 -2.07 34.99 -14.30
C THR A 125 -2.95 33.76 -14.46
N ARG A 126 -3.69 33.67 -15.57
CA ARG A 126 -4.48 32.48 -15.93
C ARG A 126 -3.60 31.25 -16.14
N MET A 127 -2.51 31.38 -16.92
CA MET A 127 -1.56 30.28 -17.12
C MET A 127 -0.90 29.83 -15.81
N MET A 128 -0.59 30.76 -14.91
CA MET A 128 -0.08 30.44 -13.58
C MET A 128 -1.11 29.70 -12.73
N ALA A 129 -2.38 30.11 -12.76
CA ALA A 129 -3.46 29.42 -12.05
C ALA A 129 -3.66 27.99 -12.57
N GLU A 130 -3.56 27.77 -13.88
CA GLU A 130 -3.60 26.46 -14.51
C GLU A 130 -2.43 25.60 -14.05
N SER A 131 -1.21 26.13 -14.08
CA SER A 131 -0.01 25.43 -13.59
C SER A 131 -0.12 25.03 -12.12
N VAL A 132 -0.68 25.88 -11.28
CA VAL A 132 -0.92 25.57 -9.85
C VAL A 132 -1.97 24.46 -9.69
N ASN A 133 -2.97 24.39 -10.55
CA ASN A 133 -3.94 23.29 -10.55
C ASN A 133 -3.30 21.98 -10.98
N ASP A 134 -2.43 22.01 -11.98
CA ASP A 134 -1.68 20.82 -12.43
C ASP A 134 -0.78 20.28 -11.32
N VAL A 135 -0.03 21.15 -10.63
CA VAL A 135 0.77 20.76 -9.46
C VAL A 135 -0.10 20.11 -8.39
N SER A 136 -1.29 20.65 -8.12
CA SER A 136 -2.24 20.07 -7.15
C SER A 136 -2.69 18.66 -7.57
N THR A 137 -2.95 18.46 -8.86
CA THR A 137 -3.35 17.16 -9.40
C THR A 137 -2.22 16.13 -9.28
N VAL A 138 -1.01 16.52 -9.65
CA VAL A 138 0.19 15.67 -9.50
C VAL A 138 0.40 15.28 -8.03
N GLN A 139 0.26 16.23 -7.13
CA GLN A 139 0.40 16.00 -5.70
C GLN A 139 -0.63 14.98 -5.16
N GLN A 140 -1.91 15.10 -5.55
CA GLN A 140 -2.95 14.14 -5.16
C GLN A 140 -2.63 12.73 -5.66
N ASN A 141 -2.13 12.60 -6.89
CA ASN A 141 -1.69 11.34 -7.45
C ASN A 141 -0.50 10.75 -6.69
N LEU A 142 0.45 11.59 -6.28
CA LEU A 142 1.61 11.15 -5.47
C LEU A 142 1.17 10.66 -4.09
N LEU A 143 0.24 11.35 -3.42
CA LEU A 143 -0.31 10.89 -2.13
C LEU A 143 -0.99 9.53 -2.27
N LYS A 144 -1.79 9.34 -3.31
CA LYS A 144 -2.42 8.05 -3.58
C LYS A 144 -1.40 6.94 -3.83
N ASN A 145 -0.41 7.19 -4.69
CA ASN A 145 0.65 6.22 -4.98
C ASN A 145 1.45 5.85 -3.71
N LEU A 146 1.64 6.80 -2.81
CA LEU A 146 2.30 6.59 -1.53
C LEU A 146 1.47 5.70 -0.60
N ASP A 147 0.16 5.91 -0.53
CA ASP A 147 -0.75 5.07 0.25
C ASP A 147 -0.81 3.64 -0.33
N ASP A 148 -0.85 3.48 -1.66
CA ASP A 148 -0.81 2.19 -2.35
C ASP A 148 0.53 1.46 -2.08
N ALA A 149 1.66 2.17 -2.13
CA ALA A 149 2.97 1.61 -1.79
C ALA A 149 3.06 1.16 -0.33
N ASN A 150 2.49 1.94 0.59
CA ASN A 150 2.43 1.58 2.01
C ASN A 150 1.61 0.30 2.22
N ALA A 151 0.47 0.16 1.54
CA ALA A 151 -0.34 -1.05 1.59
C ALA A 151 0.44 -2.28 1.07
N ALA A 152 1.21 -2.14 -0.02
CA ALA A 152 2.06 -3.20 -0.56
C ALA A 152 3.15 -3.65 0.42
N ILE A 153 3.79 -2.70 1.13
CA ILE A 153 4.79 -3.00 2.17
C ILE A 153 4.17 -3.76 3.34
N VAL A 154 2.97 -3.38 3.77
CA VAL A 154 2.24 -4.09 4.83
C VAL A 154 1.88 -5.51 4.40
N ALA A 155 1.43 -5.70 3.14
CA ALA A 155 1.13 -7.02 2.59
C ALA A 155 2.39 -7.90 2.51
N GLN A 156 3.51 -7.35 2.05
CA GLN A 156 4.81 -8.04 2.02
C GLN A 156 5.26 -8.49 3.43
N ALA A 157 5.02 -7.65 4.44
CA ALA A 157 5.34 -8.00 5.83
C ALA A 157 4.54 -9.19 6.35
N ARG A 158 3.29 -9.28 5.95
CA ARG A 158 2.44 -10.41 6.31
C ARG A 158 2.97 -11.70 5.68
N LEU A 159 3.24 -11.68 4.36
CA LEU A 159 3.80 -12.83 3.64
C LEU A 159 5.13 -13.28 4.26
N ASN A 160 6.02 -12.35 4.58
CA ASN A 160 7.30 -12.69 5.21
C ASN A 160 7.13 -13.35 6.58
N ARG A 161 6.14 -12.94 7.37
CA ARG A 161 5.81 -13.60 8.65
C ARG A 161 5.22 -15.00 8.45
N GLU A 162 4.36 -15.17 7.45
CA GLU A 162 3.81 -16.49 7.11
C GLU A 162 4.93 -17.46 6.73
N VAL A 163 5.88 -17.05 5.89
CA VAL A 163 7.06 -17.86 5.51
C VAL A 163 7.98 -18.18 6.70
N GLN A 164 8.07 -17.33 7.71
CA GLN A 164 8.89 -17.58 8.92
C GLN A 164 8.20 -18.53 9.93
N GLN A 165 6.89 -18.73 9.81
CA GLN A 165 6.10 -19.56 10.71
C GLN A 165 5.90 -20.99 10.18
N GLU A 166 6.12 -21.25 8.90
CA GLU A 166 6.15 -22.58 8.26
C GLU A 166 7.54 -23.23 8.37
#